data_96b1f5aa74e101c28c3e316f6673ecf4
#
_entry.id   96b1f5aa74e101c28c3e316f6673ecf4
#
_cell.length_a   1.000
_cell.length_b   1.000
_cell.length_c   1.000
_cell.angle_alpha   90.00
_cell.angle_beta   90.00
_cell.angle_gamma   90.00
#
_symmetry.space_group_name_H-M   'P 1'
#
loop_
_entity.id
_entity.type
_entity.pdbx_description
1 polymer ?
#
loop_
_entity_poly.entity_id
_entity_poly.type
_entity_poly.pdbx_seq_one_letter_code
_entity_poly.pdbx_strand_id
1 'polypeptide(L)'
;MAKKKENSEQDEIKHIVRIANTDLEGKKSVQYSLTGIKGINRRIARIISDRANVDPTATIGYMEDEKIDSLKKTIEEIESILPTWMLNRRKDLLTGDDKHILATEILLTKREDLNTLKKTRSYRGVRHERGHKVRGQRTRSTGRKGLTVGVKRKAK
;
A
#
# COMPACT_ATOMS: atom_id res chain seq x y z
N MET A 1 -13.64 10.06 54.83
CA MET A 1 -13.43 9.13 53.71
C MET A 1 -13.48 9.92 52.41
N ALA A 2 -12.34 10.33 51.87
CA ALA A 2 -12.25 11.06 50.64
C ALA A 2 -12.22 10.05 49.49
N LYS A 3 -13.28 10.02 48.67
CA LYS A 3 -13.30 9.27 47.44
C LYS A 3 -12.29 9.90 46.47
N LYS A 4 -11.18 9.21 46.27
CA LYS A 4 -10.21 9.47 45.22
C LYS A 4 -10.97 9.35 43.88
N LYS A 5 -11.28 10.48 43.26
CA LYS A 5 -11.70 10.50 41.86
C LYS A 5 -10.49 10.05 41.04
N GLU A 6 -10.47 8.80 40.65
CA GLU A 6 -9.64 8.34 39.56
C GLU A 6 -10.18 9.01 38.29
N ASN A 7 -9.51 10.08 37.88
CA ASN A 7 -9.65 10.58 36.52
C ASN A 7 -9.11 9.47 35.61
N SER A 8 -9.98 8.62 35.12
CA SER A 8 -9.74 7.88 33.91
C SER A 8 -9.79 8.90 32.78
N GLU A 9 -8.69 9.57 32.51
CA GLU A 9 -8.41 10.10 31.19
C GLU A 9 -8.44 8.87 30.29
N GLN A 10 -9.62 8.56 29.76
CA GLN A 10 -9.76 7.64 28.65
C GLN A 10 -9.02 8.34 27.51
N ASP A 11 -7.76 7.97 27.32
CA ASP A 11 -7.00 8.36 26.14
C ASP A 11 -7.88 8.02 24.94
N GLU A 12 -8.49 9.03 24.34
CA GLU A 12 -9.39 8.86 23.19
C GLU A 12 -8.53 8.33 22.05
N ILE A 13 -8.69 7.04 21.77
CA ILE A 13 -7.97 6.40 20.67
C ILE A 13 -8.41 7.06 19.35
N LYS A 14 -7.47 7.62 18.62
CA LYS A 14 -7.72 8.07 17.24
C LYS A 14 -8.03 6.83 16.39
N HIS A 15 -9.28 6.66 16.01
CA HIS A 15 -9.71 5.48 15.24
C HIS A 15 -9.07 5.42 13.85
N ILE A 16 -8.81 6.58 13.27
CA ILE A 16 -8.23 6.72 11.92
C ILE A 16 -7.08 7.72 11.99
N VAL A 17 -5.94 7.33 11.42
CA VAL A 17 -4.77 8.20 11.25
C VAL A 17 -4.47 8.28 9.75
N ARG A 18 -4.41 9.49 9.19
CA ARG A 18 -4.17 9.68 7.76
C ARG A 18 -2.70 9.97 7.47
N ILE A 19 -2.07 9.09 6.69
CA ILE A 19 -0.67 9.20 6.27
C ILE A 19 -0.58 8.86 4.76
N ALA A 20 0.19 9.63 4.00
CA ALA A 20 0.39 9.45 2.56
C ALA A 20 -0.93 9.22 1.79
N ASN A 21 -1.94 10.05 2.05
CA ASN A 21 -3.29 9.96 1.46
C ASN A 21 -3.98 8.60 1.67
N THR A 22 -3.58 7.84 2.69
CA THR A 22 -4.17 6.54 3.06
C THR A 22 -4.67 6.61 4.50
N ASP A 23 -5.89 6.15 4.73
CA ASP A 23 -6.49 6.08 6.05
C ASP A 23 -6.05 4.78 6.72
N LEU A 24 -5.35 4.93 7.86
CA LEU A 24 -4.80 3.82 8.63
C LEU A 24 -5.65 3.57 9.87
N GLU A 25 -5.82 2.30 10.23
CA GLU A 25 -6.57 1.91 11.41
C GLU A 25 -5.78 2.21 12.69
N GLY A 26 -6.33 3.06 13.55
CA GLY A 26 -5.69 3.49 14.80
C GLY A 26 -5.48 2.40 15.84
N LYS A 27 -6.27 1.32 15.81
CA LYS A 27 -6.17 0.19 16.76
C LYS A 27 -4.98 -0.73 16.52
N LYS A 28 -4.31 -0.61 15.37
CA LYS A 28 -3.19 -1.47 14.99
C LYS A 28 -1.86 -0.90 15.48
N SER A 29 -0.86 -1.78 15.63
CA SER A 29 0.51 -1.33 15.89
C SER A 29 1.04 -0.49 14.72
N VAL A 30 1.96 0.43 15.00
CA VAL A 30 2.57 1.33 14.01
C VAL A 30 3.07 0.56 12.80
N GLN A 31 3.88 -0.47 13.03
CA GLN A 31 4.44 -1.29 11.94
C GLN A 31 3.35 -1.93 11.08
N TYR A 32 2.31 -2.47 11.71
CA TYR A 32 1.25 -3.14 10.98
C TYR A 32 0.32 -2.14 10.27
N SER A 33 0.04 -1.01 10.89
CA SER A 33 -0.77 0.06 10.31
C SER A 33 -0.11 0.64 9.06
N LEU A 34 1.21 0.91 9.09
CA LEU A 34 1.96 1.39 7.94
C LEU A 34 1.92 0.44 6.74
N THR A 35 1.76 -0.86 6.94
CA THR A 35 1.58 -1.81 5.82
C THR A 35 0.27 -1.62 5.06
N GLY A 36 -0.66 -0.84 5.57
CA GLY A 36 -1.87 -0.42 4.84
C GLY A 36 -1.57 0.50 3.66
N ILE A 37 -0.44 1.19 3.69
CA ILE A 37 0.02 2.04 2.58
C ILE A 37 0.60 1.14 1.50
N LYS A 38 0.05 1.20 0.29
CA LYS A 38 0.59 0.44 -0.84
C LYS A 38 2.02 0.88 -1.11
N GLY A 39 2.93 -0.09 -1.23
CA GLY A 39 4.37 0.16 -1.39
C GLY A 39 5.17 -0.01 -0.10
N ILE A 40 4.54 0.01 1.07
CA ILE A 40 5.20 -0.22 2.35
C ILE A 40 4.91 -1.65 2.82
N ASN A 41 5.95 -2.46 2.96
CA ASN A 41 5.87 -3.79 3.55
C ASN A 41 6.42 -3.76 4.99
N ARG A 42 6.23 -4.84 5.75
CA ARG A 42 6.66 -4.96 7.17
C ARG A 42 8.11 -4.51 7.42
N ARG A 43 9.04 -4.87 6.54
CA ARG A 43 10.44 -4.49 6.67
C ARG A 43 10.64 -2.98 6.51
N ILE A 44 10.03 -2.39 5.49
CA ILE A 44 10.09 -0.94 5.25
C ILE A 44 9.39 -0.20 6.38
N ALA A 45 8.23 -0.67 6.83
CA ALA A 45 7.51 -0.10 7.96
C ALA A 45 8.37 -0.05 9.23
N ARG A 46 9.15 -1.10 9.51
CA ARG A 46 10.07 -1.13 10.63
C ARG A 46 11.20 -0.09 10.48
N ILE A 47 11.82 -0.02 9.31
CA ILE A 47 12.86 0.97 9.03
C ILE A 47 12.34 2.41 9.21
N ILE A 48 11.12 2.68 8.75
CA ILE A 48 10.45 3.97 8.94
C ILE A 48 10.25 4.26 10.43
N SER A 49 9.73 3.29 11.20
CA SER A 49 9.52 3.46 12.64
C SER A 49 10.82 3.70 13.39
N ASP A 50 11.86 2.92 13.10
CA ASP A 50 13.19 3.06 13.71
C ASP A 50 13.81 4.45 13.37
N ARG A 51 13.63 4.93 12.13
CA ARG A 51 14.15 6.23 11.70
C ARG A 51 13.39 7.40 12.29
N ALA A 52 12.09 7.26 12.49
CA ALA A 52 11.24 8.27 13.15
C ALA A 52 11.34 8.23 14.68
N ASN A 53 12.18 7.35 15.25
CA ASN A 53 12.30 7.10 16.69
C ASN A 53 10.95 6.76 17.37
N VAL A 54 10.17 5.91 16.71
CA VAL A 54 8.86 5.46 17.17
C VAL A 54 8.89 3.96 17.41
N ASP A 55 8.32 3.50 18.53
CA ASP A 55 8.20 2.08 18.81
C ASP A 55 7.28 1.40 17.76
N PRO A 56 7.79 0.43 16.98
CA PRO A 56 7.00 -0.27 15.96
C PRO A 56 5.84 -1.08 16.55
N THR A 57 5.90 -1.44 17.84
CA THR A 57 4.85 -2.23 18.52
C THR A 57 3.76 -1.37 19.13
N ALA A 58 4.02 -0.08 19.36
CA ALA A 58 3.06 0.85 19.91
C ALA A 58 1.82 0.99 19.04
N THR A 59 0.67 1.25 19.63
CA THR A 59 -0.59 1.47 18.90
C THR A 59 -0.61 2.88 18.31
N ILE A 60 -0.81 2.99 17.00
CA ILE A 60 -0.73 4.27 16.29
C ILE A 60 -1.78 5.29 16.75
N GLY A 61 -2.95 4.84 17.22
CA GLY A 61 -4.05 5.71 17.66
C GLY A 61 -3.78 6.45 18.98
N TYR A 62 -2.85 5.98 19.82
CA TYR A 62 -2.46 6.65 21.05
C TYR A 62 -1.28 7.60 20.87
N MET A 63 -0.78 7.72 19.66
CA MET A 63 0.40 8.54 19.41
C MET A 63 0.07 10.02 19.36
N GLU A 64 1.02 10.81 19.86
CA GLU A 64 1.03 12.25 19.75
C GLU A 64 1.16 12.67 18.26
N ASP A 65 0.57 13.82 17.93
CA ASP A 65 0.59 14.33 16.57
C ASP A 65 2.01 14.62 16.08
N GLU A 66 2.92 15.05 16.95
CA GLU A 66 4.33 15.28 16.62
C GLU A 66 5.03 14.01 16.10
N LYS A 67 4.77 12.85 16.69
CA LYS A 67 5.32 11.57 16.27
C LYS A 67 4.71 11.11 14.94
N ILE A 68 3.42 11.38 14.74
CA ILE A 68 2.74 11.10 13.47
C ILE A 68 3.34 11.98 12.36
N ASP A 69 3.61 13.23 12.63
CA ASP A 69 4.23 14.13 11.65
C ASP A 69 5.69 13.75 11.35
N SER A 70 6.42 13.25 12.35
CA SER A 70 7.76 12.67 12.13
C SER A 70 7.71 11.45 11.21
N LEU A 71 6.70 10.57 11.38
CA LEU A 71 6.47 9.45 10.47
C LEU A 71 6.14 9.91 9.05
N LYS A 72 5.31 10.96 8.88
CA LYS A 72 5.00 11.52 7.54
C LYS A 72 6.26 12.02 6.85
N LYS A 73 7.09 12.82 7.53
CA LYS A 73 8.37 13.32 7.00
C LYS A 73 9.31 12.19 6.58
N THR A 74 9.43 11.16 7.43
CA THR A 74 10.26 10.00 7.13
C THR A 74 9.76 9.22 5.91
N ILE A 75 8.44 9.19 5.68
CA ILE A 75 7.85 8.56 4.49
C ILE A 75 8.10 9.39 3.23
N GLU A 76 8.07 10.71 3.32
CA GLU A 76 8.41 11.58 2.20
C GLU A 76 9.89 11.46 1.79
N GLU A 77 10.77 11.24 2.76
CA GLU A 77 12.21 11.06 2.54
C GLU A 77 12.62 9.59 2.28
N ILE A 78 11.68 8.69 2.06
CA ILE A 78 11.91 7.24 2.00
C ILE A 78 12.94 6.83 0.95
N GLU A 79 13.03 7.56 -0.16
CA GLU A 79 13.97 7.28 -1.26
C GLU A 79 15.42 7.46 -0.82
N SER A 80 15.70 8.41 0.06
CA SER A 80 17.04 8.65 0.60
C SER A 80 17.43 7.66 1.71
N ILE A 81 16.45 7.11 2.41
CA ILE A 81 16.64 6.21 3.55
C ILE A 81 16.86 4.77 3.09
N LEU A 82 16.15 4.36 2.04
CA LEU A 82 16.20 2.98 1.56
C LEU A 82 17.40 2.74 0.64
N PRO A 83 18.08 1.59 0.77
CA PRO A 83 19.07 1.18 -0.20
C PRO A 83 18.42 0.89 -1.55
N THR A 84 19.14 1.12 -2.64
CA THR A 84 18.62 1.02 -4.02
C THR A 84 17.98 -0.34 -4.35
N TRP A 85 18.48 -1.43 -3.73
CA TRP A 85 17.91 -2.77 -3.95
C TRP A 85 16.53 -2.98 -3.30
N MET A 86 16.11 -2.11 -2.35
CA MET A 86 14.79 -2.15 -1.71
C MET A 86 13.75 -1.28 -2.41
N LEU A 87 14.18 -0.40 -3.32
CA LEU A 87 13.28 0.46 -4.06
C LEU A 87 12.39 -0.36 -5.01
N ASN A 88 11.12 0.03 -5.13
CA ASN A 88 10.14 -0.69 -5.94
C ASN A 88 10.15 -0.30 -7.42
N ARG A 89 10.69 0.88 -7.78
CA ARG A 89 10.84 1.35 -9.15
C ARG A 89 12.28 1.79 -9.41
N ARG A 90 13.09 0.86 -9.86
CA ARG A 90 14.46 1.13 -10.27
C ARG A 90 14.53 1.39 -11.76
N LYS A 91 15.34 2.36 -12.16
CA LYS A 91 15.55 2.78 -13.55
C LYS A 91 14.22 3.09 -14.22
N ASP A 92 13.56 4.15 -13.75
CA ASP A 92 12.29 4.59 -14.34
C ASP A 92 12.43 4.76 -15.85
N LEU A 93 11.42 4.34 -16.59
CA LEU A 93 11.47 4.29 -18.07
C LEU A 93 11.67 5.67 -18.69
N LEU A 94 11.16 6.74 -18.06
CA LEU A 94 11.20 8.10 -18.57
C LEU A 94 12.39 8.90 -18.04
N THR A 95 12.65 8.81 -16.74
CA THR A 95 13.69 9.63 -16.07
C THR A 95 14.99 8.88 -15.85
N GLY A 96 14.97 7.55 -15.81
CA GLY A 96 16.13 6.72 -15.48
C GLY A 96 16.45 6.63 -14.00
N ASP A 97 15.73 7.38 -13.15
CA ASP A 97 15.98 7.46 -11.73
C ASP A 97 15.44 6.26 -10.95
N ASP A 98 16.02 6.03 -9.80
CA ASP A 98 15.57 5.03 -8.84
C ASP A 98 14.63 5.68 -7.83
N LYS A 99 13.35 5.28 -7.82
CA LYS A 99 12.28 5.85 -6.99
C LYS A 99 11.60 4.80 -6.13
N HIS A 100 10.97 5.25 -5.05
CA HIS A 100 10.09 4.41 -4.25
C HIS A 100 8.66 4.96 -4.25
N ILE A 101 7.82 4.42 -5.11
CA ILE A 101 6.46 4.90 -5.34
C ILE A 101 5.52 4.37 -4.26
N LEU A 102 4.62 5.22 -3.76
CA LEU A 102 3.72 4.91 -2.66
C LEU A 102 2.25 5.16 -3.03
N ALA A 103 1.37 4.54 -2.28
CA ALA A 103 -0.07 4.77 -2.25
C ALA A 103 -0.72 4.89 -3.66
N THR A 104 -1.24 6.06 -4.01
CA THR A 104 -1.94 6.32 -5.27
C THR A 104 -1.01 6.38 -6.47
N GLU A 105 0.24 6.80 -6.30
CA GLU A 105 1.22 6.88 -7.38
C GLU A 105 1.51 5.54 -8.03
N ILE A 106 1.48 4.44 -7.25
CA ILE A 106 1.63 3.08 -7.80
C ILE A 106 0.55 2.78 -8.85
N LEU A 107 -0.68 3.22 -8.59
CA LEU A 107 -1.79 2.99 -9.51
C LEU A 107 -1.66 3.84 -10.77
N LEU A 108 -1.23 5.10 -10.62
CA LEU A 108 -1.00 6.01 -11.74
C LEU A 108 0.13 5.51 -12.63
N THR A 109 1.28 5.22 -12.06
CA THR A 109 2.45 4.72 -12.78
C THR A 109 2.17 3.42 -13.50
N LYS A 110 1.45 2.48 -12.83
CA LYS A 110 1.01 1.24 -13.48
C LYS A 110 0.11 1.52 -14.68
N ARG A 111 -0.78 2.49 -14.58
CA ARG A 111 -1.68 2.88 -15.68
C ARG A 111 -0.90 3.50 -16.85
N GLU A 112 0.07 4.34 -16.54
CA GLU A 112 0.95 4.98 -17.53
C GLU A 112 1.83 3.95 -18.25
N ASP A 113 2.44 3.02 -17.55
CA ASP A 113 3.20 1.92 -18.12
C ASP A 113 2.35 1.07 -19.07
N LEU A 114 1.13 0.73 -18.66
CA LEU A 114 0.21 -0.02 -19.52
C LEU A 114 -0.24 0.79 -20.75
N ASN A 115 -0.48 2.09 -20.59
CA ASN A 115 -0.83 2.97 -21.69
C ASN A 115 0.32 3.11 -22.69
N THR A 116 1.55 3.20 -22.21
CA THR A 116 2.75 3.22 -23.05
C THR A 116 2.87 1.94 -23.88
N LEU A 117 2.68 0.77 -23.25
CA LEU A 117 2.67 -0.52 -23.94
C LEU A 117 1.56 -0.63 -25.00
N LYS A 118 0.40 -0.06 -24.72
CA LYS A 118 -0.73 -0.02 -25.68
C LYS A 118 -0.45 0.92 -26.85
N LYS A 119 0.07 2.12 -26.57
CA LYS A 119 0.45 3.11 -27.60
C LYS A 119 1.49 2.56 -28.58
N THR A 120 2.49 1.86 -28.06
CA THR A 120 3.53 1.22 -28.89
C THR A 120 3.05 -0.03 -29.64
N ARG A 121 1.77 -0.44 -29.45
CA ARG A 121 1.20 -1.65 -30.06
C ARG A 121 2.03 -2.91 -29.81
N SER A 122 2.76 -2.96 -28.71
CA SER A 122 3.55 -4.13 -28.33
C SER A 122 2.67 -5.35 -28.10
N TYR A 123 3.17 -6.55 -28.32
CA TYR A 123 2.42 -7.79 -28.03
C TYR A 123 1.85 -7.82 -26.60
N ARG A 124 2.65 -7.40 -25.63
CA ARG A 124 2.20 -7.29 -24.22
C ARG A 124 1.08 -6.27 -24.07
N GLY A 125 1.17 -5.12 -24.74
CA GLY A 125 0.14 -4.09 -24.73
C GLY A 125 -1.19 -4.57 -25.29
N VAL A 126 -1.19 -5.24 -26.44
CA VAL A 126 -2.38 -5.84 -27.06
C VAL A 126 -3.01 -6.91 -26.15
N ARG A 127 -2.18 -7.72 -25.48
CA ARG A 127 -2.69 -8.72 -24.53
C ARG A 127 -3.36 -8.07 -23.31
N HIS A 128 -2.78 -6.99 -22.78
CA HIS A 128 -3.40 -6.22 -21.69
C HIS A 128 -4.69 -5.53 -22.11
N GLU A 129 -4.74 -4.98 -23.33
CA GLU A 129 -5.93 -4.34 -23.87
C GLU A 129 -7.11 -5.32 -23.98
N ARG A 130 -6.83 -6.55 -24.41
CA ARG A 130 -7.84 -7.62 -24.56
C ARG A 130 -8.13 -8.38 -23.26
N GLY A 131 -7.51 -8.03 -22.13
CA GLY A 131 -7.69 -8.73 -20.86
C GLY A 131 -7.13 -10.15 -20.84
N HIS A 132 -6.19 -10.47 -21.72
CA HIS A 132 -5.59 -11.80 -21.81
C HIS A 132 -4.33 -11.93 -20.96
N LYS A 133 -3.97 -13.18 -20.62
CA LYS A 133 -2.71 -13.48 -19.94
C LYS A 133 -1.52 -13.10 -20.80
N VAL A 134 -0.51 -12.45 -20.22
CA VAL A 134 0.60 -11.81 -20.94
C VAL A 134 1.86 -12.67 -20.97
N ARG A 135 2.01 -13.59 -20.00
CA ARG A 135 3.24 -14.40 -19.81
C ARG A 135 3.22 -15.75 -20.54
N GLY A 136 2.53 -15.88 -21.66
CA GLY A 136 2.47 -17.13 -22.43
C GLY A 136 1.66 -18.27 -21.79
N GLN A 137 0.89 -17.98 -20.75
CA GLN A 137 0.08 -18.98 -20.06
C GLN A 137 -1.08 -19.47 -20.92
N ARG A 138 -1.47 -20.72 -20.72
CA ARG A 138 -2.60 -21.35 -21.42
C ARG A 138 -3.89 -20.56 -21.18
N THR A 139 -4.67 -20.28 -22.24
CA THR A 139 -5.87 -19.44 -22.16
C THR A 139 -7.17 -20.21 -22.21
N ARG A 140 -7.18 -21.45 -22.75
CA ARG A 140 -8.43 -22.18 -23.04
C ARG A 140 -9.06 -22.87 -21.82
N SER A 141 -8.30 -23.46 -20.93
CA SER A 141 -8.81 -24.31 -19.85
C SER A 141 -8.42 -23.87 -18.43
N THR A 142 -7.59 -22.84 -18.29
CA THR A 142 -7.13 -22.33 -16.98
C THR A 142 -7.88 -21.09 -16.56
N GLY A 143 -8.10 -20.90 -15.27
CA GLY A 143 -8.78 -19.72 -14.71
C GLY A 143 -10.30 -19.86 -14.61
N ARG A 144 -10.84 -21.03 -14.87
CA ARG A 144 -12.26 -21.34 -14.62
C ARG A 144 -12.48 -21.63 -13.14
N LYS A 145 -12.42 -20.57 -12.31
CA LYS A 145 -12.80 -20.65 -10.89
C LYS A 145 -14.15 -19.98 -10.73
N GLY A 146 -15.08 -20.65 -10.05
CA GLY A 146 -16.39 -20.11 -9.73
C GLY A 146 -17.53 -20.99 -10.22
N LEU A 147 -18.75 -20.53 -10.01
CA LEU A 147 -19.97 -21.20 -10.45
C LEU A 147 -19.95 -21.39 -11.97
N THR A 148 -20.25 -22.63 -12.40
CA THR A 148 -20.49 -22.94 -13.80
C THR A 148 -21.72 -22.15 -14.25
N VAL A 149 -21.55 -21.19 -15.15
CA VAL A 149 -22.68 -20.46 -15.74
C VAL A 149 -23.35 -21.41 -16.72
N GLY A 150 -24.40 -22.06 -16.30
CA GLY A 150 -25.27 -22.86 -17.14
C GLY A 150 -26.61 -22.18 -17.33
N VAL A 151 -27.34 -22.56 -18.38
CA VAL A 151 -28.72 -22.13 -18.59
C VAL A 151 -29.59 -22.75 -17.49
N LYS A 152 -30.17 -21.93 -16.61
CA LYS A 152 -31.22 -22.40 -15.69
C LYS A 152 -32.47 -22.72 -16.51
N ARG A 153 -32.81 -23.98 -16.63
CA ARG A 153 -34.12 -24.39 -17.16
C ARG A 153 -35.19 -23.82 -16.23
N LYS A 154 -36.12 -23.04 -16.78
CA LYS A 154 -37.32 -22.65 -16.03
C LYS A 154 -38.06 -23.93 -15.65
N ALA A 155 -38.31 -24.10 -14.35
CA ALA A 155 -39.22 -25.14 -13.89
C ALA A 155 -40.61 -24.89 -14.52
N LYS A 156 -41.18 -25.90 -15.13
CA LYS A 156 -42.56 -25.85 -15.65
C LYS A 156 -43.54 -25.81 -14.51
#